data_3f9b3b3619a6226a907d4ebb502708a0
#
_entry.id   3f9b3b3619a6226a907d4ebb502708a0
#
_cell.length_a   1.000
_cell.length_b   1.000
_cell.length_c   1.000
_cell.angle_alpha   90.00
_cell.angle_beta   90.00
_cell.angle_gamma   90.00
#
_symmetry.space_group_name_H-M   'P 1'
#
loop_
_entity.id
_entity.type
_entity.pdbx_description
1 polymer ?
#
loop_
_entity_poly.entity_id
_entity_poly.type
_entity_poly.pdbx_seq_one_letter_code
_entity_poly.pdbx_strand_id
1 'polypeptide(L)'
;MTRVYFATNRAPNSRSKPTDFTADQSNGAADELWFGWADVASETAMTLSVPLDGDPGGRRHGVTATFDTLRQEIEADGAQPLFFVHGFANTFRSALGRAAQLAGFYQAQGGPKLCPFAFCWPSKGTVIDFGSLVGDNKSAYLQDRDAAQRAGPACGDALVRWSNFAGTLNPARRRILLAHSMGNWALRNGIQSAAGRMPMPPRLAEETILAAADEDFDTLTDVGKLQPLCGLTDRITVYLNRQDVPLWFSWSVMANPFRLGRQGPSLPGGLGANVAIVNCSPVVPTDQADLDTHQYYRRIPRVGADIVQVLQGTASGAVPGRRADGGGFYTLPFTG
;
A
#
# COMPACT_ATOMS: atom_id res chain seq x y z
N MET A 1 -20.15 2.30 -7.73
CA MET A 1 -19.40 3.44 -7.18
C MET A 1 -18.81 2.99 -5.86
N THR A 2 -17.52 3.22 -5.61
CA THR A 2 -16.84 2.79 -4.38
C THR A 2 -16.37 4.03 -3.64
N ARG A 3 -16.69 4.14 -2.35
CA ARG A 3 -16.12 5.19 -1.52
C ARG A 3 -14.72 4.81 -1.10
N VAL A 4 -13.79 5.75 -1.23
CA VAL A 4 -12.39 5.62 -0.81
C VAL A 4 -12.08 6.74 0.15
N TYR A 5 -11.71 6.42 1.37
CA TYR A 5 -11.20 7.38 2.34
C TYR A 5 -9.72 7.63 2.06
N PHE A 6 -9.21 8.76 2.48
CA PHE A 6 -7.81 9.07 2.26
C PHE A 6 -7.19 9.94 3.36
N ALA A 7 -5.88 9.82 3.47
CA ALA A 7 -5.01 10.83 4.03
C ALA A 7 -3.96 11.22 2.99
N THR A 8 -3.60 12.50 2.93
CA THR A 8 -2.59 12.99 2.00
C THR A 8 -1.79 14.14 2.58
N ASN A 9 -0.49 14.17 2.29
CA ASN A 9 0.40 15.30 2.55
C ASN A 9 0.69 16.10 1.27
N ARG A 10 -0.12 15.92 0.22
CA ARG A 10 -0.08 16.74 -0.99
C ARG A 10 -0.64 18.12 -0.73
N ALA A 11 -0.17 19.12 -1.47
CA ALA A 11 -0.75 20.46 -1.44
C ALA A 11 -2.16 20.45 -2.04
N PRO A 12 -3.18 20.98 -1.33
CA PRO A 12 -4.50 21.16 -1.91
C PRO A 12 -4.49 22.24 -2.98
N ASN A 13 -5.33 22.12 -4.00
CA ASN A 13 -5.53 23.18 -5.00
C ASN A 13 -6.15 24.46 -4.41
N SER A 14 -6.83 24.34 -3.28
CA SER A 14 -7.35 25.45 -2.47
C SER A 14 -7.41 25.04 -1.01
N ARG A 15 -6.85 25.84 -0.09
CA ARG A 15 -6.88 25.52 1.35
C ARG A 15 -8.26 25.74 1.98
N SER A 16 -9.04 26.68 1.47
CA SER A 16 -10.37 27.00 1.98
C SER A 16 -11.47 26.08 1.42
N LYS A 17 -11.26 25.47 0.26
CA LYS A 17 -12.20 24.56 -0.39
C LYS A 17 -11.44 23.58 -1.28
N PRO A 18 -10.78 22.56 -0.70
CA PRO A 18 -10.04 21.59 -1.50
C PRO A 18 -11.00 20.77 -2.37
N THR A 19 -10.74 20.72 -3.66
CA THR A 19 -11.46 19.89 -4.64
C THR A 19 -10.53 18.96 -5.40
N ASP A 20 -9.21 19.12 -5.17
CA ASP A 20 -8.16 18.25 -5.69
C ASP A 20 -6.83 18.50 -4.94
N PHE A 21 -5.85 17.64 -5.17
CA PHE A 21 -4.52 17.75 -4.60
C PHE A 21 -3.46 17.65 -5.70
N THR A 22 -2.42 18.49 -5.60
CA THR A 22 -1.34 18.55 -6.58
C THR A 22 -0.32 17.43 -6.42
N ALA A 23 0.68 17.38 -7.29
CA ALA A 23 1.81 16.47 -7.17
C ALA A 23 2.88 16.96 -6.16
N ASP A 24 2.72 18.15 -5.61
CA ASP A 24 3.67 18.72 -4.67
C ASP A 24 3.27 18.40 -3.22
N GLN A 25 4.27 18.32 -2.36
CA GLN A 25 4.03 18.24 -0.93
C GLN A 25 3.45 19.58 -0.44
N SER A 26 2.54 19.53 0.54
CA SER A 26 2.04 20.74 1.17
C SER A 26 3.20 21.57 1.73
N ASN A 27 3.12 22.89 1.52
CA ASN A 27 4.10 23.85 2.04
C ASN A 27 4.01 24.06 3.56
N GLY A 28 3.11 23.35 4.24
CA GLY A 28 3.03 23.27 5.68
C GLY A 28 4.17 22.47 6.29
N ALA A 29 4.02 22.08 7.54
CA ALA A 29 4.98 21.18 8.20
C ALA A 29 5.08 19.84 7.45
N ALA A 30 6.22 19.17 7.53
CA ALA A 30 6.46 17.90 6.85
C ALA A 30 5.44 16.79 7.22
N ASP A 31 4.71 17.00 8.32
CA ASP A 31 3.66 16.13 8.85
C ASP A 31 2.24 16.70 8.65
N GLU A 32 2.06 17.75 7.83
CA GLU A 32 0.71 18.25 7.50
C GLU A 32 -0.07 17.19 6.72
N LEU A 33 -1.29 16.93 7.17
CA LEU A 33 -2.18 15.92 6.61
C LEU A 33 -3.58 16.48 6.34
N TRP A 34 -4.12 16.12 5.20
CA TRP A 34 -5.50 16.32 4.80
C TRP A 34 -6.22 14.99 4.76
N PHE A 35 -7.38 14.93 5.37
CA PHE A 35 -8.25 13.75 5.39
C PHE A 35 -9.55 14.04 4.65
N GLY A 36 -10.15 13.00 4.10
CA GLY A 36 -11.41 13.10 3.40
C GLY A 36 -11.81 11.77 2.77
N TRP A 37 -12.78 11.85 1.87
CA TRP A 37 -13.19 10.70 1.07
C TRP A 37 -13.55 11.12 -0.34
N ALA A 38 -13.60 10.14 -1.23
CA ALA A 38 -14.05 10.30 -2.59
C ALA A 38 -15.03 9.20 -2.96
N ASP A 39 -16.13 9.56 -3.59
CA ASP A 39 -17.04 8.63 -4.25
C ASP A 39 -16.52 8.40 -5.67
N VAL A 40 -15.91 7.23 -5.91
CA VAL A 40 -15.13 6.92 -7.12
C VAL A 40 -15.94 6.03 -8.06
N ALA A 41 -16.23 6.55 -9.26
CA ALA A 41 -16.75 5.77 -10.39
C ALA A 41 -15.60 5.35 -11.34
N SER A 42 -14.60 6.23 -11.54
CA SER A 42 -13.36 5.99 -12.28
C SER A 42 -12.29 6.98 -11.85
N GLU A 43 -11.07 6.88 -12.38
CA GLU A 43 -9.98 7.83 -12.11
C GLU A 43 -10.32 9.27 -12.52
N THR A 44 -11.13 9.42 -13.56
CA THR A 44 -11.58 10.73 -14.10
C THR A 44 -12.93 11.17 -13.56
N ALA A 45 -13.73 10.25 -13.02
CA ALA A 45 -15.08 10.50 -12.53
C ALA A 45 -15.15 10.15 -11.02
N MET A 46 -14.88 11.15 -10.19
CA MET A 46 -14.99 11.05 -8.74
C MET A 46 -15.39 12.40 -8.12
N THR A 47 -16.12 12.32 -7.02
CA THR A 47 -16.48 13.49 -6.21
C THR A 47 -15.72 13.44 -4.88
N LEU A 48 -14.96 14.50 -4.59
CA LEU A 48 -14.21 14.62 -3.35
C LEU A 48 -15.03 15.34 -2.28
N SER A 49 -14.87 14.88 -1.05
CA SER A 49 -15.31 15.54 0.17
C SER A 49 -14.12 15.69 1.10
N VAL A 50 -13.75 16.95 1.36
CA VAL A 50 -12.61 17.32 2.22
C VAL A 50 -13.12 18.21 3.33
N PRO A 51 -13.45 17.65 4.51
CA PRO A 51 -13.87 18.46 5.66
C PRO A 51 -12.73 19.38 6.14
N LEU A 52 -13.10 20.51 6.72
CA LEU A 52 -12.14 21.50 7.23
C LEU A 52 -12.05 21.50 8.77
N ASP A 53 -12.66 20.54 9.43
CA ASP A 53 -12.42 20.33 10.85
C ASP A 53 -10.94 19.98 11.06
N GLY A 54 -10.30 20.58 12.03
CA GLY A 54 -8.87 20.44 12.27
C GLY A 54 -8.54 20.19 13.73
N ASP A 55 -7.33 19.73 13.97
CA ASP A 55 -6.77 19.75 15.31
C ASP A 55 -6.37 21.18 15.72
N PRO A 56 -6.21 21.45 17.03
CA PRO A 56 -5.81 22.78 17.51
C PRO A 56 -4.46 23.28 16.97
N GLY A 57 -3.63 22.38 16.43
CA GLY A 57 -2.33 22.69 15.83
C GLY A 57 -2.39 23.10 14.35
N GLY A 58 -3.57 23.01 13.70
CA GLY A 58 -3.75 23.38 12.29
C GLY A 58 -2.97 22.52 11.28
N ARG A 59 -2.50 21.34 11.69
CA ARG A 59 -1.68 20.45 10.85
C ARG A 59 -2.44 19.26 10.29
N ARG A 60 -3.63 18.99 10.82
CA ARG A 60 -4.48 17.87 10.40
C ARG A 60 -5.86 18.40 10.13
N HIS A 61 -6.30 18.24 8.90
CA HIS A 61 -7.56 18.77 8.39
C HIS A 61 -8.50 17.63 8.06
N GLY A 62 -9.75 17.71 8.49
CA GLY A 62 -10.80 16.75 8.15
C GLY A 62 -10.78 15.45 8.96
N VAL A 63 -10.01 15.37 10.06
CA VAL A 63 -9.81 14.11 10.81
C VAL A 63 -11.11 13.57 11.37
N THR A 64 -11.83 14.37 12.17
CA THR A 64 -13.00 13.90 12.91
C THR A 64 -14.09 13.47 11.96
N ALA A 65 -14.49 14.35 11.05
CA ALA A 65 -15.57 14.06 10.09
C ALA A 65 -15.23 12.84 9.20
N THR A 66 -13.96 12.68 8.81
CA THR A 66 -13.55 11.54 7.99
C THR A 66 -13.66 10.23 8.76
N PHE A 67 -13.15 10.16 9.97
CA PHE A 67 -13.22 8.93 10.76
C PHE A 67 -14.63 8.61 11.25
N ASP A 68 -15.46 9.60 11.54
CA ASP A 68 -16.88 9.38 11.87
C ASP A 68 -17.65 8.80 10.69
N THR A 69 -17.45 9.34 9.48
CA THR A 69 -18.07 8.83 8.26
C THR A 69 -17.58 7.42 7.94
N LEU A 70 -16.26 7.17 8.09
CA LEU A 70 -15.63 5.86 7.91
C LEU A 70 -16.23 4.81 8.87
N ARG A 71 -16.44 5.17 10.14
CA ARG A 71 -17.07 4.31 11.14
C ARG A 71 -18.48 3.91 10.71
N GLN A 72 -19.30 4.89 10.38
CA GLN A 72 -20.68 4.66 9.96
C GLN A 72 -20.76 3.69 8.78
N GLU A 73 -19.88 3.85 7.78
CA GLU A 73 -19.87 2.97 6.62
C GLU A 73 -19.39 1.56 6.96
N ILE A 74 -18.30 1.42 7.72
CA ILE A 74 -17.78 0.11 8.11
C ILE A 74 -18.81 -0.66 8.97
N GLU A 75 -19.44 0.01 9.92
CA GLU A 75 -20.41 -0.62 10.83
C GLU A 75 -21.72 -1.00 10.10
N ALA A 76 -22.19 -0.14 9.19
CA ALA A 76 -23.40 -0.43 8.40
C ALA A 76 -23.18 -1.60 7.41
N ASP A 77 -22.01 -1.67 6.80
CA ASP A 77 -21.72 -2.60 5.70
C ASP A 77 -21.00 -3.88 6.14
N GLY A 78 -20.51 -3.93 7.37
CA GLY A 78 -19.68 -5.03 7.85
C GLY A 78 -18.32 -5.14 7.15
N ALA A 79 -17.86 -4.06 6.51
CA ALA A 79 -16.64 -4.03 5.72
C ALA A 79 -15.38 -4.18 6.58
N GLN A 80 -14.30 -4.71 5.98
CA GLN A 80 -12.98 -4.73 6.60
C GLN A 80 -12.22 -3.44 6.23
N PRO A 81 -11.61 -2.73 7.20
CA PRO A 81 -10.79 -1.56 6.92
C PRO A 81 -9.49 -1.97 6.21
N LEU A 82 -9.21 -1.33 5.06
CA LEU A 82 -8.00 -1.53 4.28
C LEU A 82 -7.21 -0.23 4.21
N PHE A 83 -5.98 -0.21 4.76
CA PHE A 83 -5.03 0.88 4.53
C PHE A 83 -4.16 0.55 3.31
N PHE A 84 -4.20 1.41 2.30
CA PHE A 84 -3.49 1.21 1.03
C PHE A 84 -2.44 2.29 0.81
N VAL A 85 -1.20 1.88 0.52
CA VAL A 85 -0.10 2.77 0.13
C VAL A 85 0.27 2.51 -1.31
N HIS A 86 -0.01 3.49 -2.18
CA HIS A 86 0.22 3.36 -3.62
C HIS A 86 1.71 3.43 -3.99
N GLY A 87 2.05 2.92 -5.18
CA GLY A 87 3.40 2.94 -5.74
C GLY A 87 3.74 4.20 -6.53
N PHE A 88 4.84 4.12 -7.28
CA PHE A 88 5.35 5.12 -8.21
C PHE A 88 4.33 5.53 -9.29
N ALA A 89 4.51 6.72 -9.85
CA ALA A 89 3.75 7.27 -10.98
C ALA A 89 2.22 7.34 -10.75
N ASN A 90 1.80 7.72 -9.54
CA ASN A 90 0.39 7.93 -9.23
C ASN A 90 0.08 9.40 -8.95
N THR A 91 -0.87 9.95 -9.68
CA THR A 91 -1.54 11.20 -9.27
C THR A 91 -2.42 10.92 -8.04
N PHE A 92 -2.91 11.98 -7.40
CA PHE A 92 -3.87 11.84 -6.31
C PHE A 92 -5.10 11.02 -6.74
N ARG A 93 -5.70 11.38 -7.88
CA ARG A 93 -6.89 10.71 -8.42
C ARG A 93 -6.62 9.27 -8.82
N SER A 94 -5.48 8.98 -9.45
CA SER A 94 -5.15 7.60 -9.82
C SER A 94 -4.89 6.71 -8.60
N ALA A 95 -4.35 7.26 -7.51
CA ALA A 95 -4.20 6.52 -6.25
C ALA A 95 -5.56 6.11 -5.66
N LEU A 96 -6.54 7.04 -5.64
CA LEU A 96 -7.91 6.75 -5.20
C LEU A 96 -8.61 5.75 -6.14
N GLY A 97 -8.47 5.94 -7.46
CA GLY A 97 -9.01 5.00 -8.46
C GLY A 97 -8.47 3.59 -8.27
N ARG A 98 -7.17 3.46 -8.00
CA ARG A 98 -6.54 2.15 -7.73
C ARG A 98 -7.05 1.51 -6.45
N ALA A 99 -7.24 2.28 -5.37
CA ALA A 99 -7.81 1.76 -4.13
C ALA A 99 -9.25 1.24 -4.34
N ALA A 100 -10.08 1.96 -5.11
CA ALA A 100 -11.42 1.53 -5.48
C ALA A 100 -11.41 0.24 -6.33
N GLN A 101 -10.55 0.19 -7.37
CA GLN A 101 -10.40 -0.97 -8.24
C GLN A 101 -9.93 -2.20 -7.45
N LEU A 102 -9.00 -2.03 -6.52
CA LEU A 102 -8.48 -3.09 -5.67
C LEU A 102 -9.60 -3.73 -4.84
N ALA A 103 -10.42 -2.91 -4.16
CA ALA A 103 -11.54 -3.39 -3.37
C ALA A 103 -12.55 -4.16 -4.23
N GLY A 104 -12.91 -3.63 -5.40
CA GLY A 104 -13.80 -4.28 -6.36
C GLY A 104 -13.23 -5.58 -6.91
N PHE A 105 -11.94 -5.62 -7.22
CA PHE A 105 -11.27 -6.81 -7.74
C PHE A 105 -11.29 -7.98 -6.76
N TYR A 106 -10.98 -7.74 -5.47
CA TYR A 106 -11.00 -8.80 -4.47
C TYR A 106 -12.43 -9.22 -4.13
N GLN A 107 -13.36 -8.29 -4.07
CA GLN A 107 -14.78 -8.61 -3.84
C GLN A 107 -15.36 -9.48 -4.97
N ALA A 108 -15.02 -9.19 -6.23
CA ALA A 108 -15.44 -9.99 -7.38
C ALA A 108 -14.92 -11.43 -7.36
N GLN A 109 -13.87 -11.70 -6.58
CA GLN A 109 -13.30 -13.04 -6.38
C GLN A 109 -13.78 -13.71 -5.09
N GLY A 110 -14.88 -13.25 -4.50
CA GLY A 110 -15.44 -13.81 -3.27
C GLY A 110 -14.73 -13.35 -2.00
N GLY A 111 -13.94 -12.29 -2.09
CA GLY A 111 -13.29 -11.66 -0.93
C GLY A 111 -14.27 -10.88 -0.04
N PRO A 112 -13.80 -10.50 1.15
CA PRO A 112 -14.61 -9.68 2.05
C PRO A 112 -14.87 -8.31 1.43
N LYS A 113 -15.97 -7.67 1.81
CA LYS A 113 -16.17 -6.26 1.50
C LYS A 113 -15.07 -5.45 2.18
N LEU A 114 -14.39 -4.61 1.42
CA LEU A 114 -13.32 -3.75 1.90
C LEU A 114 -13.78 -2.30 1.93
N CYS A 115 -13.37 -1.58 2.97
CA CYS A 115 -13.49 -0.13 3.05
C CYS A 115 -12.09 0.47 2.90
N PRO A 116 -11.72 0.94 1.69
CA PRO A 116 -10.37 1.39 1.41
C PRO A 116 -10.10 2.78 2.00
N PHE A 117 -8.94 2.88 2.67
CA PHE A 117 -8.34 4.12 3.14
C PHE A 117 -6.95 4.26 2.49
N ALA A 118 -6.80 5.20 1.56
CA ALA A 118 -5.57 5.39 0.81
C ALA A 118 -4.66 6.44 1.45
N PHE A 119 -3.39 6.13 1.67
CA PHE A 119 -2.39 7.17 1.91
C PHE A 119 -1.81 7.63 0.57
N CYS A 120 -2.15 8.87 0.18
CA CYS A 120 -1.80 9.44 -1.11
C CYS A 120 -0.57 10.35 -0.98
N TRP A 121 0.65 9.78 -1.01
CA TRP A 121 1.90 10.53 -1.00
C TRP A 121 2.16 11.25 -2.34
N PRO A 122 2.99 12.34 -2.40
CA PRO A 122 3.12 13.23 -3.56
C PRO A 122 4.02 12.67 -4.68
N SER A 123 3.62 11.52 -5.26
CA SER A 123 4.16 11.00 -6.51
C SER A 123 3.72 11.90 -7.67
N LYS A 124 4.63 12.16 -8.61
CA LYS A 124 4.42 13.09 -9.73
C LYS A 124 3.42 12.59 -10.79
N GLY A 125 3.13 11.30 -10.80
CA GLY A 125 2.26 10.71 -11.82
C GLY A 125 2.92 10.56 -13.19
N THR A 126 4.23 10.79 -13.28
CA THR A 126 4.99 10.64 -14.51
C THR A 126 5.13 9.17 -14.87
N VAL A 127 4.47 8.74 -15.93
CA VAL A 127 4.62 7.39 -16.47
C VAL A 127 5.96 7.30 -17.17
N ILE A 128 6.75 6.29 -16.81
CA ILE A 128 8.02 6.00 -17.48
C ILE A 128 7.87 4.80 -18.40
N ASP A 129 8.56 4.86 -19.53
CA ASP A 129 8.73 3.72 -20.43
C ASP A 129 9.91 2.88 -19.92
N PHE A 130 9.61 1.75 -19.29
CA PHE A 130 10.64 0.85 -18.75
C PHE A 130 11.49 0.18 -19.83
N GLY A 131 11.04 0.19 -21.10
CA GLY A 131 11.85 -0.24 -22.26
C GLY A 131 12.88 0.78 -22.70
N SER A 132 12.73 2.05 -22.29
CA SER A 132 13.66 3.13 -22.61
C SER A 132 14.66 3.37 -21.48
N LEU A 133 15.94 3.21 -21.76
CA LEU A 133 17.03 3.46 -20.81
C LEU A 133 17.45 4.94 -20.71
N VAL A 134 16.67 5.87 -21.28
CA VAL A 134 17.03 7.27 -21.44
C VAL A 134 16.75 8.11 -20.19
N GLY A 135 17.57 9.13 -19.95
CA GLY A 135 17.76 9.96 -18.77
C GLY A 135 16.55 10.43 -17.95
N ASP A 136 15.41 10.75 -18.57
CA ASP A 136 14.24 11.29 -17.88
C ASP A 136 13.56 10.26 -16.95
N ASN A 137 13.64 8.97 -17.27
CA ASN A 137 13.08 7.89 -16.46
C ASN A 137 13.77 7.77 -15.10
N LYS A 138 15.11 7.91 -15.07
CA LYS A 138 15.88 7.89 -13.82
C LYS A 138 15.54 9.07 -12.93
N SER A 139 15.43 10.26 -13.51
CA SER A 139 15.08 11.47 -12.79
C SER A 139 13.67 11.36 -12.17
N ALA A 140 12.68 10.90 -12.93
CA ALA A 140 11.32 10.70 -12.44
C ALA A 140 11.27 9.70 -11.27
N TYR A 141 11.98 8.57 -11.40
CA TYR A 141 12.06 7.57 -10.33
C TYR A 141 12.68 8.14 -9.05
N LEU A 142 13.83 8.86 -9.17
CA LEU A 142 14.51 9.43 -8.00
C LEU A 142 13.69 10.52 -7.33
N GLN A 143 12.98 11.37 -8.09
CA GLN A 143 12.09 12.40 -7.55
C GLN A 143 10.95 11.78 -6.73
N ASP A 144 10.32 10.73 -7.25
CA ASP A 144 9.23 10.05 -6.55
C ASP A 144 9.76 9.29 -5.32
N ARG A 145 10.94 8.64 -5.40
CA ARG A 145 11.55 7.97 -4.26
C ARG A 145 11.86 8.93 -3.12
N ASP A 146 12.38 10.11 -3.44
CA ASP A 146 12.65 11.17 -2.50
C ASP A 146 11.32 11.75 -1.92
N ALA A 147 10.30 11.93 -2.74
CA ALA A 147 8.97 12.35 -2.28
C ALA A 147 8.34 11.30 -1.32
N ALA A 148 8.45 10.00 -1.63
CA ALA A 148 7.99 8.93 -0.77
C ALA A 148 8.74 8.91 0.58
N GLN A 149 10.04 9.16 0.58
CA GLN A 149 10.84 9.28 1.79
C GLN A 149 10.40 10.49 2.64
N ARG A 150 10.27 11.67 2.03
CA ARG A 150 9.78 12.88 2.73
C ARG A 150 8.35 12.74 3.26
N ALA A 151 7.52 11.90 2.63
CA ALA A 151 6.18 11.61 3.11
C ALA A 151 6.14 10.69 4.34
N GLY A 152 7.28 10.13 4.79
CA GLY A 152 7.38 9.21 5.91
C GLY A 152 6.66 9.70 7.18
N PRO A 153 6.95 10.91 7.71
CA PRO A 153 6.27 11.43 8.90
C PRO A 153 4.74 11.45 8.78
N ALA A 154 4.23 11.88 7.63
CA ALA A 154 2.80 11.92 7.33
C ALA A 154 2.20 10.52 7.17
N CYS A 155 2.92 9.61 6.51
CA CYS A 155 2.51 8.21 6.35
C CYS A 155 2.38 7.51 7.71
N GLY A 156 3.37 7.68 8.58
CA GLY A 156 3.36 7.10 9.91
C GLY A 156 2.20 7.63 10.78
N ASP A 157 1.97 8.95 10.77
CA ASP A 157 0.86 9.57 11.51
C ASP A 157 -0.50 9.06 10.99
N ALA A 158 -0.71 9.04 9.68
CA ALA A 158 -1.94 8.53 9.08
C ALA A 158 -2.19 7.06 9.41
N LEU A 159 -1.15 6.22 9.33
CA LEU A 159 -1.24 4.78 9.62
C LEU A 159 -1.57 4.52 11.09
N VAL A 160 -0.90 5.20 12.02
CA VAL A 160 -1.15 5.03 13.46
C VAL A 160 -2.57 5.48 13.82
N ARG A 161 -3.03 6.63 13.28
CA ARG A 161 -4.40 7.11 13.51
C ARG A 161 -5.44 6.14 12.96
N TRP A 162 -5.24 5.68 11.74
CA TRP A 162 -6.13 4.70 11.12
C TRP A 162 -6.17 3.39 11.93
N SER A 163 -5.02 2.89 12.37
CA SER A 163 -4.94 1.67 13.16
C SER A 163 -5.63 1.80 14.52
N ASN A 164 -5.40 2.92 15.22
CA ASN A 164 -6.05 3.21 16.49
C ASN A 164 -7.58 3.30 16.32
N PHE A 165 -8.03 4.04 15.30
CA PHE A 165 -9.45 4.11 14.95
C PHE A 165 -10.03 2.72 14.67
N ALA A 166 -9.41 1.94 13.78
CA ALA A 166 -9.90 0.62 13.40
C ALA A 166 -9.91 -0.37 14.57
N GLY A 167 -9.02 -0.18 15.54
CA GLY A 167 -9.01 -0.94 16.80
C GLY A 167 -10.19 -0.64 17.74
N THR A 168 -10.94 0.45 17.49
CA THR A 168 -12.14 0.82 18.28
C THR A 168 -13.45 0.40 17.64
N LEU A 169 -13.43 -0.26 16.48
CA LEU A 169 -14.62 -0.71 15.77
C LEU A 169 -15.35 -1.82 16.55
N ASN A 170 -16.67 -1.76 16.61
CA ASN A 170 -17.50 -2.76 17.28
C ASN A 170 -18.66 -3.19 16.35
N PRO A 171 -18.76 -4.48 15.98
CA PRO A 171 -17.82 -5.54 16.33
C PRO A 171 -16.44 -5.35 15.69
N ALA A 172 -15.44 -5.95 16.29
CA ALA A 172 -14.07 -5.87 15.81
C ALA A 172 -13.92 -6.30 14.34
N ARG A 173 -13.11 -5.57 13.59
CA ARG A 173 -12.85 -5.84 12.19
C ARG A 173 -11.37 -6.18 11.99
N ARG A 174 -11.08 -7.05 11.02
CA ARG A 174 -9.70 -7.36 10.64
C ARG A 174 -9.10 -6.16 9.90
N ARG A 175 -8.04 -5.58 10.44
CA ARG A 175 -7.29 -4.49 9.82
C ARG A 175 -6.35 -5.06 8.77
N ILE A 176 -6.39 -4.48 7.58
CA ILE A 176 -5.58 -4.91 6.43
C ILE A 176 -4.70 -3.73 6.01
N LEU A 177 -3.39 -3.97 5.91
CA LEU A 177 -2.42 -3.02 5.38
C LEU A 177 -1.90 -3.58 4.06
N LEU A 178 -1.98 -2.83 2.97
CA LEU A 178 -1.43 -3.21 1.68
C LEU A 178 -0.55 -2.09 1.13
N ALA A 179 0.72 -2.39 0.89
CA ALA A 179 1.65 -1.49 0.22
C ALA A 179 2.10 -2.09 -1.12
N HIS A 180 2.10 -1.27 -2.18
CA HIS A 180 2.49 -1.66 -3.52
C HIS A 180 3.73 -0.92 -3.99
N SER A 181 4.70 -1.65 -4.55
CA SER A 181 5.87 -1.08 -5.22
C SER A 181 6.63 -0.08 -4.34
N MET A 182 6.92 1.13 -4.81
CA MET A 182 7.54 2.23 -4.06
C MET A 182 6.70 2.69 -2.85
N GLY A 183 5.43 2.30 -2.76
CA GLY A 183 4.62 2.48 -1.55
C GLY A 183 5.20 1.76 -0.33
N ASN A 184 5.96 0.68 -0.53
CA ASN A 184 6.68 0.00 0.55
C ASN A 184 7.83 0.88 1.08
N TRP A 185 8.49 1.68 0.23
CA TRP A 185 9.48 2.67 0.63
C TRP A 185 8.83 3.80 1.47
N ALA A 186 7.64 4.27 1.08
CA ALA A 186 6.88 5.24 1.88
C ALA A 186 6.46 4.64 3.23
N LEU A 187 6.00 3.39 3.24
CA LEU A 187 5.64 2.65 4.46
C LEU A 187 6.84 2.48 5.40
N ARG A 188 8.01 2.07 4.88
CA ARG A 188 9.25 1.96 5.65
C ARG A 188 9.56 3.27 6.39
N ASN A 189 9.61 4.37 5.64
CA ASN A 189 9.90 5.69 6.22
C ASN A 189 8.80 6.12 7.21
N GLY A 190 7.54 5.69 6.98
CA GLY A 190 6.42 5.89 7.90
C GLY A 190 6.61 5.15 9.23
N ILE A 191 6.94 3.87 9.19
CA ILE A 191 7.18 3.05 10.38
C ILE A 191 8.37 3.61 11.18
N GLN A 192 9.49 3.89 10.52
CA GLN A 192 10.68 4.45 11.17
C GLN A 192 10.41 5.82 11.81
N SER A 193 9.66 6.68 11.12
CA SER A 193 9.30 8.00 11.65
C SER A 193 8.33 7.91 12.82
N ALA A 194 7.33 7.03 12.76
CA ALA A 194 6.33 6.87 13.81
C ALA A 194 6.95 6.29 15.09
N ALA A 195 7.81 5.28 14.97
CA ALA A 195 8.47 4.65 16.10
C ALA A 195 9.29 5.63 16.97
N GLY A 196 9.83 6.69 16.35
CA GLY A 196 10.60 7.72 17.07
C GLY A 196 9.79 8.91 17.60
N ARG A 197 8.48 9.01 17.28
CA ARG A 197 7.69 10.23 17.52
C ARG A 197 6.39 10.06 18.29
N MET A 198 5.82 8.86 18.28
CA MET A 198 4.50 8.61 18.88
C MET A 198 4.40 7.21 19.47
N PRO A 199 3.51 7.00 20.44
CA PRO A 199 3.22 5.66 20.92
C PRO A 199 2.68 4.81 19.77
N MET A 200 3.38 3.70 19.45
CA MET A 200 2.91 2.75 18.47
C MET A 200 1.79 1.89 19.08
N PRO A 201 0.72 1.60 18.34
CA PRO A 201 -0.27 0.64 18.79
C PRO A 201 0.41 -0.75 18.93
N PRO A 202 -0.07 -1.62 19.82
CA PRO A 202 0.49 -2.96 19.98
C PRO A 202 0.35 -3.79 18.71
N ARG A 203 -0.56 -3.38 17.83
CA ARG A 203 -0.81 -3.99 16.53
C ARG A 203 -1.30 -2.94 15.54
N LEU A 204 -0.63 -2.82 14.41
CA LEU A 204 -1.06 -1.96 13.30
C LEU A 204 -2.14 -2.63 12.44
N ALA A 205 -1.95 -3.89 12.11
CA ALA A 205 -2.88 -4.66 11.29
C ALA A 205 -2.83 -6.16 11.65
N GLU A 206 -3.89 -6.89 11.38
CA GLU A 206 -3.88 -8.35 11.42
C GLU A 206 -3.21 -8.94 10.18
N GLU A 207 -3.42 -8.30 9.02
CA GLU A 207 -2.85 -8.72 7.74
C GLU A 207 -2.06 -7.59 7.10
N THR A 208 -0.82 -7.84 6.77
CA THR A 208 0.01 -6.93 5.99
C THR A 208 0.43 -7.59 4.68
N ILE A 209 0.16 -6.93 3.57
CA ILE A 209 0.49 -7.41 2.22
C ILE A 209 1.51 -6.46 1.61
N LEU A 210 2.69 -6.99 1.29
CA LEU A 210 3.74 -6.27 0.57
C LEU A 210 3.75 -6.80 -0.88
N ALA A 211 3.10 -6.07 -1.78
CA ALA A 211 2.92 -6.48 -3.17
C ALA A 211 3.96 -5.81 -4.06
N ALA A 212 4.69 -6.61 -4.86
CA ALA A 212 5.73 -6.12 -5.79
C ALA A 212 6.64 -5.07 -5.12
N ALA A 213 7.11 -5.36 -3.91
CA ALA A 213 7.77 -4.39 -3.04
C ALA A 213 9.06 -3.86 -3.65
N ASP A 214 9.11 -2.55 -3.95
CA ASP A 214 10.32 -1.83 -4.35
C ASP A 214 11.14 -1.45 -3.10
N GLU A 215 11.50 -2.48 -2.36
CA GLU A 215 12.28 -2.45 -1.13
C GLU A 215 13.48 -3.36 -1.22
N ASP A 216 14.49 -3.08 -0.41
CA ASP A 216 15.68 -3.90 -0.34
C ASP A 216 15.33 -5.32 0.15
N PHE A 217 16.03 -6.31 -0.37
CA PHE A 217 15.80 -7.73 -0.08
C PHE A 217 16.03 -8.11 1.41
N ASP A 218 16.74 -7.28 2.18
CA ASP A 218 16.99 -7.44 3.62
C ASP A 218 16.01 -6.65 4.51
N THR A 219 15.03 -5.98 3.92
CA THR A 219 14.17 -5.00 4.62
C THR A 219 13.40 -5.59 5.81
N LEU A 220 13.08 -6.89 5.79
CA LEU A 220 12.36 -7.58 6.89
C LEU A 220 13.28 -8.12 7.98
N THR A 221 14.60 -7.98 7.82
CA THR A 221 15.61 -8.42 8.81
C THR A 221 16.45 -7.26 9.37
N ASP A 222 16.35 -6.07 8.77
CA ASP A 222 17.06 -4.86 9.18
C ASP A 222 16.14 -3.95 10.02
N VAL A 223 16.53 -3.70 11.28
CA VAL A 223 15.79 -2.83 12.22
C VAL A 223 15.66 -1.38 11.74
N GLY A 224 16.58 -0.91 10.91
CA GLY A 224 16.54 0.41 10.25
C GLY A 224 15.61 0.45 9.04
N LYS A 225 14.93 -0.65 8.71
CA LYS A 225 14.04 -0.78 7.56
C LYS A 225 12.62 -1.22 8.01
N LEU A 226 12.05 -2.26 7.42
CA LEU A 226 10.70 -2.75 7.74
C LEU A 226 10.67 -3.86 8.81
N GLN A 227 11.81 -4.30 9.35
CA GLN A 227 11.82 -5.33 10.40
C GLN A 227 10.89 -5.01 11.58
N PRO A 228 10.77 -3.76 12.08
CA PRO A 228 9.84 -3.44 13.18
C PRO A 228 8.37 -3.77 12.85
N LEU A 229 7.99 -3.75 11.58
CA LEU A 229 6.63 -4.12 11.15
C LEU A 229 6.30 -5.59 11.50
N CYS A 230 7.29 -6.48 11.55
CA CYS A 230 7.08 -7.88 11.93
C CYS A 230 6.51 -8.03 13.36
N GLY A 231 6.83 -7.10 14.26
CA GLY A 231 6.28 -7.07 15.62
C GLY A 231 4.95 -6.31 15.74
N LEU A 232 4.52 -5.62 14.69
CA LEU A 232 3.34 -4.76 14.69
C LEU A 232 2.17 -5.34 13.87
N THR A 233 2.31 -6.55 13.33
CA THR A 233 1.28 -7.22 12.53
C THR A 233 1.24 -8.71 12.85
N ASP A 234 0.05 -9.32 12.78
CA ASP A 234 -0.05 -10.75 13.05
C ASP A 234 0.54 -11.57 11.91
N ARG A 235 0.43 -11.08 10.66
CA ARG A 235 1.00 -11.74 9.49
C ARG A 235 1.46 -10.72 8.45
N ILE A 236 2.61 -11.02 7.82
CA ILE A 236 3.09 -10.36 6.62
C ILE A 236 3.09 -11.38 5.48
N THR A 237 2.42 -11.04 4.37
CA THR A 237 2.52 -11.82 3.13
C THR A 237 3.19 -10.98 2.06
N VAL A 238 4.35 -11.40 1.59
CA VAL A 238 5.09 -10.78 0.48
C VAL A 238 4.72 -11.50 -0.80
N TYR A 239 4.20 -10.79 -1.77
CA TYR A 239 3.97 -11.29 -3.12
C TYR A 239 5.08 -10.82 -4.04
N LEU A 240 5.76 -11.75 -4.68
CA LEU A 240 6.86 -11.45 -5.59
C LEU A 240 6.65 -12.05 -6.99
N ASN A 241 7.23 -11.38 -7.98
CA ASN A 241 7.33 -11.88 -9.35
C ASN A 241 8.75 -11.69 -9.88
N ARG A 242 9.46 -12.78 -10.18
CA ARG A 242 10.85 -12.74 -10.67
C ARG A 242 10.99 -12.10 -12.05
N GLN A 243 9.88 -11.93 -12.78
CA GLN A 243 9.81 -11.32 -14.10
C GLN A 243 9.32 -9.86 -14.06
N ASP A 244 9.18 -9.28 -12.85
CA ASP A 244 8.74 -7.90 -12.66
C ASP A 244 9.71 -6.92 -13.34
N VAL A 245 9.25 -6.26 -14.41
CA VAL A 245 10.05 -5.36 -15.24
C VAL A 245 10.34 -4.02 -14.53
N PRO A 246 9.35 -3.33 -13.91
CA PRO A 246 9.63 -2.16 -13.09
C PRO A 246 10.65 -2.41 -11.96
N LEU A 247 10.59 -3.53 -11.27
CA LEU A 247 11.57 -3.85 -10.23
C LEU A 247 12.94 -4.28 -10.80
N TRP A 248 12.96 -4.84 -12.01
CA TRP A 248 14.21 -5.04 -12.73
C TRP A 248 14.88 -3.69 -13.04
N PHE A 249 14.12 -2.70 -13.50
CA PHE A 249 14.63 -1.34 -13.71
C PHE A 249 15.18 -0.74 -12.40
N SER A 250 14.43 -0.83 -11.31
CA SER A 250 14.88 -0.36 -10.00
C SER A 250 16.21 -0.99 -9.57
N TRP A 251 16.36 -2.29 -9.73
CA TRP A 251 17.57 -3.00 -9.37
C TRP A 251 18.71 -2.73 -10.35
N SER A 252 18.52 -2.97 -11.64
CA SER A 252 19.62 -3.02 -12.62
C SER A 252 20.01 -1.65 -13.16
N VAL A 253 19.03 -0.76 -13.39
CA VAL A 253 19.26 0.57 -13.99
C VAL A 253 19.51 1.62 -12.92
N MET A 254 18.80 1.54 -11.79
CA MET A 254 18.97 2.46 -10.66
C MET A 254 20.04 2.01 -9.68
N ALA A 255 20.66 0.84 -9.91
CA ALA A 255 21.69 0.24 -9.06
C ALA A 255 21.27 0.07 -7.58
N ASN A 256 19.97 -0.10 -7.33
CA ASN A 256 19.50 -0.45 -5.99
C ASN A 256 19.90 -1.88 -5.64
N PRO A 257 19.95 -2.27 -4.35
CA PRO A 257 20.06 -3.68 -3.95
C PRO A 257 18.97 -4.55 -4.58
N PHE A 258 19.09 -5.86 -4.50
CA PHE A 258 18.02 -6.78 -4.92
C PHE A 258 16.69 -6.36 -4.29
N ARG A 259 15.61 -6.45 -5.08
CA ARG A 259 14.28 -5.98 -4.64
C ARG A 259 13.47 -7.13 -4.06
N LEU A 260 12.92 -6.91 -2.86
CA LEU A 260 12.09 -7.89 -2.15
C LEU A 260 10.95 -8.43 -3.04
N GLY A 261 10.27 -7.56 -3.77
CA GLY A 261 9.15 -7.93 -4.66
C GLY A 261 9.55 -8.66 -5.94
N ARG A 262 10.87 -8.85 -6.19
CA ARG A 262 11.37 -9.54 -7.37
C ARG A 262 12.26 -10.74 -7.03
N GLN A 263 13.30 -10.55 -6.24
CA GLN A 263 14.24 -11.61 -5.85
C GLN A 263 13.82 -12.34 -4.58
N GLY A 264 12.97 -11.74 -3.76
CA GLY A 264 12.64 -12.23 -2.43
C GLY A 264 13.65 -11.76 -1.37
N PRO A 265 13.54 -12.25 -0.12
CA PRO A 265 14.41 -11.84 0.98
C PRO A 265 15.81 -12.45 0.90
N SER A 266 16.80 -11.75 1.49
CA SER A 266 18.22 -12.13 1.48
C SER A 266 18.53 -13.41 2.26
N LEU A 267 17.87 -13.58 3.40
CA LEU A 267 18.09 -14.67 4.33
C LEU A 267 16.75 -15.32 4.71
N PRO A 268 16.37 -16.38 4.03
CA PRO A 268 15.12 -17.08 4.34
C PRO A 268 15.01 -17.52 5.82
N GLY A 269 16.11 -17.95 6.42
CA GLY A 269 16.13 -18.40 7.81
C GLY A 269 16.10 -17.30 8.86
N GLY A 270 16.20 -16.01 8.47
CA GLY A 270 16.15 -14.85 9.37
C GLY A 270 14.78 -14.19 9.46
N LEU A 271 13.79 -14.69 8.73
CA LEU A 271 12.43 -14.11 8.72
C LEU A 271 11.65 -14.50 9.98
N GLY A 272 10.81 -13.58 10.45
CA GLY A 272 9.86 -13.87 11.52
C GLY A 272 8.89 -15.00 11.14
N ALA A 273 8.47 -15.78 12.13
CA ALA A 273 7.54 -16.90 11.91
C ALA A 273 6.18 -16.47 11.32
N ASN A 274 5.85 -15.18 11.41
CA ASN A 274 4.64 -14.58 10.85
C ASN A 274 4.82 -14.05 9.42
N VAL A 275 5.96 -14.29 8.76
CA VAL A 275 6.23 -13.85 7.40
C VAL A 275 6.05 -15.00 6.42
N ALA A 276 5.23 -14.77 5.39
CA ALA A 276 5.03 -15.68 4.26
C ALA A 276 5.48 -15.02 2.95
N ILE A 277 6.24 -15.75 2.14
CA ILE A 277 6.73 -15.29 0.83
C ILE A 277 6.02 -16.10 -0.26
N VAL A 278 5.31 -15.43 -1.16
CA VAL A 278 4.53 -16.06 -2.23
C VAL A 278 5.10 -15.69 -3.59
N ASN A 279 5.68 -16.67 -4.26
CA ASN A 279 6.19 -16.53 -5.63
C ASN A 279 5.04 -16.70 -6.64
N CYS A 280 4.70 -15.57 -7.31
CA CYS A 280 3.65 -15.52 -8.31
C CYS A 280 4.16 -15.73 -9.74
N SER A 281 5.48 -15.84 -9.95
CA SER A 281 6.08 -15.88 -11.30
C SER A 281 5.45 -16.92 -12.24
N PRO A 282 5.09 -18.13 -11.79
CA PRO A 282 4.53 -19.12 -12.71
C PRO A 282 3.13 -18.79 -13.24
N VAL A 283 2.38 -17.90 -12.57
CA VAL A 283 1.00 -17.56 -12.95
C VAL A 283 0.87 -16.16 -13.54
N VAL A 284 1.96 -15.38 -13.59
CA VAL A 284 2.00 -14.08 -14.22
C VAL A 284 2.47 -14.25 -15.68
N PRO A 285 1.65 -13.88 -16.68
CA PRO A 285 2.03 -13.98 -18.08
C PRO A 285 3.28 -13.14 -18.40
N THR A 286 4.14 -13.65 -19.27
CA THR A 286 5.40 -12.98 -19.70
C THR A 286 5.28 -12.26 -21.02
N ASP A 287 4.21 -12.51 -21.76
CA ASP A 287 3.91 -11.98 -23.08
C ASP A 287 3.04 -10.70 -23.04
N GLN A 288 2.67 -10.26 -21.83
CA GLN A 288 1.87 -9.07 -21.62
C GLN A 288 2.75 -7.83 -21.40
N ALA A 289 2.13 -6.65 -21.57
CA ALA A 289 2.81 -5.38 -21.36
C ALA A 289 3.51 -5.31 -19.99
N ASP A 290 4.67 -4.67 -19.93
CA ASP A 290 5.55 -4.57 -18.76
C ASP A 290 4.84 -4.27 -17.44
N LEU A 291 3.77 -3.45 -17.50
CA LEU A 291 2.98 -3.08 -16.34
C LEU A 291 2.19 -4.25 -15.73
N ASP A 292 1.83 -5.27 -16.51
CA ASP A 292 1.08 -6.42 -15.99
C ASP A 292 1.97 -7.34 -15.16
N THR A 293 3.26 -7.42 -15.47
CA THR A 293 4.25 -8.12 -14.67
C THR A 293 4.42 -7.51 -13.26
N HIS A 294 4.00 -6.26 -13.06
CA HIS A 294 4.08 -5.49 -11.81
C HIS A 294 2.73 -5.29 -11.11
N GLN A 295 1.62 -5.38 -11.86
CA GLN A 295 0.28 -5.16 -11.33
C GLN A 295 -0.47 -6.48 -11.03
N TYR A 296 0.25 -7.61 -10.97
CA TYR A 296 -0.30 -8.96 -10.82
C TYR A 296 -1.21 -9.12 -9.61
N TYR A 297 -0.93 -8.43 -8.50
CA TYR A 297 -1.72 -8.48 -7.26
C TYR A 297 -3.17 -7.98 -7.42
N ARG A 298 -3.47 -7.21 -8.45
CA ARG A 298 -4.80 -6.64 -8.73
C ARG A 298 -5.32 -6.90 -10.15
N ARG A 299 -4.61 -7.69 -10.97
CA ARG A 299 -5.00 -8.00 -12.35
C ARG A 299 -5.02 -9.49 -12.64
N ILE A 300 -4.21 -10.28 -11.97
CA ILE A 300 -4.13 -11.71 -12.21
C ILE A 300 -5.10 -12.45 -11.29
N PRO A 301 -6.18 -13.06 -11.79
CA PRO A 301 -7.22 -13.66 -10.95
C PRO A 301 -6.68 -14.72 -9.98
N ARG A 302 -5.68 -15.51 -10.41
CA ARG A 302 -5.06 -16.53 -9.57
C ARG A 302 -4.34 -15.95 -8.36
N VAL A 303 -3.66 -14.79 -8.53
CA VAL A 303 -3.02 -14.06 -7.43
C VAL A 303 -4.08 -13.39 -6.55
N GLY A 304 -5.10 -12.81 -7.17
CA GLY A 304 -6.21 -12.22 -6.43
C GLY A 304 -6.96 -13.21 -5.56
N ALA A 305 -7.23 -14.42 -6.07
CA ALA A 305 -7.86 -15.49 -5.30
C ALA A 305 -7.01 -15.92 -4.08
N ASP A 306 -5.69 -15.97 -4.23
CA ASP A 306 -4.77 -16.24 -3.13
C ASP A 306 -4.82 -15.10 -2.08
N ILE A 307 -4.77 -13.84 -2.52
CA ILE A 307 -4.89 -12.68 -1.63
C ILE A 307 -6.23 -12.70 -0.88
N VAL A 308 -7.33 -13.07 -1.54
CA VAL A 308 -8.65 -13.20 -0.89
C VAL A 308 -8.59 -14.16 0.29
N GLN A 309 -7.92 -15.31 0.17
CA GLN A 309 -7.73 -16.24 1.27
C GLN A 309 -6.93 -15.61 2.43
N VAL A 310 -5.91 -14.80 2.11
CA VAL A 310 -5.17 -14.04 3.12
C VAL A 310 -6.07 -13.02 3.82
N LEU A 311 -6.87 -12.27 3.07
CA LEU A 311 -7.83 -11.29 3.62
C LEU A 311 -8.88 -11.94 4.54
N GLN A 312 -9.26 -13.18 4.25
CA GLN A 312 -10.19 -13.97 5.07
C GLN A 312 -9.50 -14.58 6.31
N GLY A 313 -8.17 -14.47 6.43
CA GLY A 313 -7.40 -14.98 7.57
C GLY A 313 -7.01 -16.45 7.45
N THR A 314 -7.12 -17.05 6.28
CA THR A 314 -6.65 -18.42 6.04
C THR A 314 -5.15 -18.52 6.35
N ALA A 315 -4.74 -19.44 7.19
CA ALA A 315 -3.34 -19.64 7.56
C ALA A 315 -2.48 -19.90 6.30
N SER A 316 -1.24 -19.34 6.29
CA SER A 316 -0.40 -19.33 5.07
C SER A 316 -0.20 -20.68 4.43
N GLY A 317 -0.04 -21.75 5.24
CA GLY A 317 0.10 -23.13 4.74
C GLY A 317 -1.22 -23.82 4.37
N ALA A 318 -2.37 -23.20 4.66
CA ALA A 318 -3.70 -23.75 4.35
C ALA A 318 -4.35 -23.03 3.16
N VAL A 319 -3.70 -22.03 2.56
CA VAL A 319 -4.23 -21.32 1.38
C VAL A 319 -4.27 -22.30 0.20
N PRO A 320 -5.47 -22.52 -0.39
CA PRO A 320 -5.63 -23.50 -1.46
C PRO A 320 -4.77 -23.17 -2.69
N GLY A 321 -4.15 -24.20 -3.26
CA GLY A 321 -3.36 -24.09 -4.48
C GLY A 321 -1.99 -23.46 -4.31
N ARG A 322 -1.53 -23.17 -3.10
CA ARG A 322 -0.12 -22.91 -2.83
C ARG A 322 0.66 -24.21 -2.77
N ARG A 323 1.81 -24.24 -3.40
CA ARG A 323 2.82 -25.27 -3.13
C ARG A 323 3.76 -24.73 -2.06
N ALA A 324 3.93 -25.46 -0.96
CA ALA A 324 4.90 -25.11 0.07
C ALA A 324 6.32 -25.48 -0.40
N ASP A 325 7.23 -24.52 -0.33
CA ASP A 325 8.64 -24.70 -0.69
C ASP A 325 9.54 -24.77 0.58
N GLY A 326 8.93 -24.72 1.78
CA GLY A 326 9.60 -24.76 3.08
C GLY A 326 9.92 -23.37 3.64
N GLY A 327 10.13 -23.27 4.96
CA GLY A 327 10.59 -22.03 5.63
C GLY A 327 9.69 -20.79 5.44
N GLY A 328 8.38 -20.97 5.27
CA GLY A 328 7.46 -19.85 5.01
C GLY A 328 7.40 -19.40 3.55
N PHE A 329 8.04 -20.13 2.63
CA PHE A 329 8.01 -19.88 1.19
C PHE A 329 6.95 -20.74 0.51
N TYR A 330 6.27 -20.12 -0.44
CA TYR A 330 5.19 -20.72 -1.24
C TYR A 330 5.33 -20.30 -2.70
N THR A 331 4.92 -21.17 -3.60
CA THR A 331 4.78 -20.87 -5.03
C THR A 331 3.34 -21.09 -5.46
N LEU A 332 2.80 -20.19 -6.28
CA LEU A 332 1.57 -20.40 -7.01
C LEU A 332 1.91 -21.18 -8.29
N PRO A 333 1.63 -22.48 -8.36
CA PRO A 333 1.94 -23.26 -9.55
C PRO A 333 1.02 -22.86 -10.70
N PHE A 334 1.55 -22.97 -11.91
CA PHE A 334 0.71 -22.90 -13.11
C PHE A 334 -0.20 -24.14 -13.12
N THR A 335 -1.49 -23.90 -13.17
CA THR A 335 -2.50 -24.94 -13.41
C THR A 335 -2.94 -24.76 -14.85
N GLY A 336 -2.41 -25.60 -15.75
CA GLY A 336 -2.77 -25.61 -17.17
C GLY A 336 -4.25 -25.84 -17.42
#